data_c99433d10b91c95178101770398b264b
#
_entry.id   c99433d10b91c95178101770398b264b
#
_cell.length_a   1.000
_cell.length_b   1.000
_cell.length_c   1.000
_cell.angle_alpha   90.00
_cell.angle_beta   90.00
_cell.angle_gamma   90.00
#
_symmetry.space_group_name_H-M   'P 1'
#
loop_
_entity.id
_entity.type
_entity.pdbx_description
1 polymer ?
#
loop_
_entity_poly.entity_id
_entity_poly.type
_entity_poly.pdbx_seq_one_letter_code
_entity_poly.pdbx_strand_id
1 'polypeptide(L)'
;MSRTIWVGAVAYDPKVVTIWEGMRRYFHQEAHLPVEVALFQSYEAQVAALLAKPGDPAPLVDIGWNTNLAFLQATEWSGGQCAPIAMRDTDIGWRTKIVAAAGGPVESLADMQGKVLALGSRDSGHAAILPVHFLETHGLVEGKTYRSLRFDSDLGKHGDTGTSEVDALRAVLDGRADAAAIGSPFWDRVGAERLAPAGALVEIWTSEPFNHCMFTTRPGLDPELGRRFVEALDGMSYDNPAHRPVLEAEGLRRWVKPQLDGYASLRAAAGRQGFLERRPL
;
A
#
# COMPACT_ATOMS: atom_id res chain seq x y z
N MET A 1 33.77 -0.45 -12.22
CA MET A 1 32.71 -1.32 -11.66
C MET A 1 31.50 -0.48 -11.41
N SER A 2 30.30 -0.88 -11.84
CA SER A 2 29.08 -0.14 -11.56
C SER A 2 28.79 -0.24 -10.05
N ARG A 3 28.35 0.88 -9.45
CA ARG A 3 27.94 0.95 -8.04
C ARG A 3 26.72 0.02 -7.82
N THR A 4 26.70 -0.69 -6.70
CA THR A 4 25.54 -1.47 -6.27
C THR A 4 24.37 -0.54 -5.91
N ILE A 5 23.17 -0.85 -6.40
CA ILE A 5 21.91 -0.21 -6.03
C ILE A 5 21.30 -0.97 -4.87
N TRP A 6 20.99 -0.31 -3.78
CA TRP A 6 20.29 -0.88 -2.65
C TRP A 6 18.79 -0.59 -2.74
N VAL A 7 17.98 -1.65 -2.79
CA VAL A 7 16.52 -1.58 -2.80
C VAL A 7 15.99 -1.95 -1.43
N GLY A 8 15.17 -1.07 -0.86
CA GLY A 8 14.43 -1.34 0.37
C GLY A 8 13.05 -1.93 0.09
N ALA A 9 12.66 -2.93 0.86
CA ALA A 9 11.31 -3.49 0.88
C ALA A 9 10.90 -3.87 2.29
N VAL A 10 9.59 -3.95 2.56
CA VAL A 10 9.07 -4.33 3.88
C VAL A 10 8.69 -5.80 3.89
N ALA A 11 9.24 -6.55 4.85
CA ALA A 11 8.95 -7.97 5.07
C ALA A 11 7.61 -8.11 5.84
N TYR A 12 6.49 -7.88 5.16
CA TYR A 12 5.16 -8.00 5.74
C TYR A 12 4.63 -9.45 5.75
N ASP A 13 5.20 -10.33 4.92
CA ASP A 13 4.83 -11.74 4.77
C ASP A 13 6.08 -12.56 4.45
N PRO A 14 6.20 -13.84 4.85
CA PRO A 14 7.34 -14.70 4.50
C PRO A 14 7.61 -14.82 2.99
N LYS A 15 6.57 -14.74 2.14
CA LYS A 15 6.71 -14.74 0.67
C LYS A 15 7.60 -13.62 0.13
N VAL A 16 7.65 -12.49 0.83
CA VAL A 16 8.43 -11.30 0.44
C VAL A 16 9.90 -11.64 0.26
N VAL A 17 10.47 -12.48 1.13
CA VAL A 17 11.87 -12.95 1.01
C VAL A 17 12.09 -13.65 -0.34
N THR A 18 11.19 -14.56 -0.70
CA THR A 18 11.28 -15.33 -1.96
C THR A 18 11.10 -14.42 -3.19
N ILE A 19 10.18 -13.46 -3.12
CA ILE A 19 9.95 -12.49 -4.19
C ILE A 19 11.23 -11.68 -4.45
N TRP A 20 11.77 -11.06 -3.41
CA TRP A 20 12.93 -10.18 -3.54
C TRP A 20 14.21 -10.94 -3.88
N GLU A 21 14.34 -12.20 -3.46
CA GLU A 21 15.44 -13.08 -3.92
C GLU A 21 15.30 -13.38 -5.42
N GLY A 22 14.08 -13.58 -5.92
CA GLY A 22 13.79 -13.72 -7.34
C GLY A 22 14.13 -12.46 -8.14
N MET A 23 13.70 -11.29 -7.64
CA MET A 23 14.04 -10.00 -8.22
C MET A 23 15.54 -9.74 -8.26
N ARG A 24 16.24 -9.97 -7.15
CA ARG A 24 17.69 -9.83 -7.05
C ARG A 24 18.42 -10.72 -8.08
N ARG A 25 17.99 -11.99 -8.21
CA ARG A 25 18.53 -12.92 -9.18
C ARG A 25 18.36 -12.41 -10.61
N TYR A 26 17.18 -11.97 -10.96
CA TYR A 26 16.91 -11.37 -12.27
C TYR A 26 17.83 -10.18 -12.55
N PHE A 27 17.92 -9.21 -11.62
CA PHE A 27 18.79 -8.04 -11.80
C PHE A 27 20.26 -8.43 -12.05
N HIS A 28 20.77 -9.40 -11.28
CA HIS A 28 22.18 -9.84 -11.42
C HIS A 28 22.43 -10.64 -12.69
N GLN A 29 21.58 -11.63 -12.98
CA GLN A 29 21.88 -12.64 -14.01
C GLN A 29 21.44 -12.22 -15.40
N GLU A 30 20.31 -11.52 -15.52
CA GLU A 30 19.73 -11.18 -16.81
C GLU A 30 19.88 -9.68 -17.14
N ALA A 31 19.57 -8.79 -16.22
CA ALA A 31 19.72 -7.34 -16.42
C ALA A 31 21.16 -6.84 -16.24
N HIS A 32 22.08 -7.66 -15.74
CA HIS A 32 23.47 -7.30 -15.45
C HIS A 32 23.58 -6.01 -14.63
N LEU A 33 22.64 -5.81 -13.71
CA LEU A 33 22.58 -4.68 -12.80
C LEU A 33 22.84 -5.15 -11.36
N PRO A 34 23.89 -4.66 -10.69
CA PRO A 34 24.17 -5.05 -9.31
C PRO A 34 23.15 -4.39 -8.36
N VAL A 35 22.11 -5.15 -8.00
CA VAL A 35 21.06 -4.77 -7.06
C VAL A 35 21.11 -5.67 -5.84
N GLU A 36 21.18 -5.09 -4.65
CA GLU A 36 21.02 -5.78 -3.38
C GLU A 36 19.74 -5.31 -2.68
N VAL A 37 19.18 -6.15 -1.82
CA VAL A 37 17.91 -5.89 -1.16
C VAL A 37 18.08 -5.83 0.35
N ALA A 38 17.54 -4.76 0.95
CA ALA A 38 17.41 -4.61 2.40
C ALA A 38 15.94 -4.77 2.79
N LEU A 39 15.64 -5.72 3.68
CA LEU A 39 14.31 -5.96 4.18
C LEU A 39 14.10 -5.27 5.53
N PHE A 40 13.01 -4.52 5.63
CA PHE A 40 12.62 -3.76 6.82
C PHE A 40 11.39 -4.36 7.49
N GLN A 41 11.22 -4.10 8.78
CA GLN A 41 10.06 -4.57 9.52
C GLN A 41 8.85 -3.63 9.43
N SER A 42 9.08 -2.37 9.04
CA SER A 42 8.01 -1.39 8.83
C SER A 42 8.35 -0.39 7.74
N TYR A 43 7.33 0.27 7.20
CA TYR A 43 7.52 1.32 6.19
C TYR A 43 8.20 2.56 6.76
N GLU A 44 7.98 2.89 8.03
CA GLU A 44 8.70 4.00 8.69
C GLU A 44 10.22 3.75 8.73
N ALA A 45 10.63 2.52 9.08
CA ALA A 45 12.05 2.15 9.07
C ALA A 45 12.65 2.19 7.66
N GLN A 46 11.90 1.74 6.65
CA GLN A 46 12.33 1.81 5.25
C GLN A 46 12.43 3.25 4.76
N VAL A 47 11.45 4.11 5.05
CA VAL A 47 11.48 5.53 4.68
C VAL A 47 12.65 6.24 5.39
N ALA A 48 12.93 5.92 6.65
CA ALA A 48 14.09 6.46 7.35
C ALA A 48 15.40 6.07 6.66
N ALA A 49 15.55 4.82 6.22
CA ALA A 49 16.71 4.33 5.48
C ALA A 49 16.83 4.99 4.09
N LEU A 50 15.70 5.24 3.42
CA LEU A 50 15.66 5.95 2.13
C LEU A 50 16.11 7.42 2.27
N LEU A 51 15.84 8.05 3.43
CA LEU A 51 16.19 9.43 3.73
C LEU A 51 17.50 9.58 4.52
N ALA A 52 18.18 8.47 4.83
CA ALA A 52 19.43 8.47 5.57
C ALA A 52 20.54 9.22 4.81
N LYS A 53 21.38 9.90 5.57
CA LYS A 53 22.56 10.60 5.05
C LYS A 53 23.83 9.79 5.37
N PRO A 54 24.93 10.02 4.65
CA PRO A 54 26.20 9.42 5.03
C PRO A 54 26.56 9.74 6.48
N GLY A 55 26.78 8.69 7.30
CA GLY A 55 27.08 8.82 8.73
C GLY A 55 25.86 8.62 9.66
N ASP A 56 24.67 8.53 9.13
CA ASP A 56 23.48 8.15 9.91
C ASP A 56 23.55 6.67 10.34
N PRO A 57 22.94 6.28 11.47
CA PRO A 57 22.93 4.89 11.92
C PRO A 57 22.05 3.99 11.05
N ALA A 58 21.09 4.55 10.31
CA ALA A 58 20.25 3.78 9.39
C ALA A 58 21.03 3.38 8.13
N PRO A 59 20.80 2.16 7.59
CA PRO A 59 21.41 1.75 6.33
C PRO A 59 20.92 2.65 5.18
N LEU A 60 21.84 2.96 4.25
CA LEU A 60 21.49 3.76 3.08
C LEU A 60 20.79 2.88 2.05
N VAL A 61 19.56 3.28 1.67
CA VAL A 61 18.77 2.68 0.59
C VAL A 61 18.68 3.67 -0.57
N ASP A 62 18.88 3.19 -1.78
CA ASP A 62 18.81 4.02 -2.99
C ASP A 62 17.39 4.15 -3.55
N ILE A 63 16.63 3.05 -3.50
CA ILE A 63 15.28 2.95 -4.04
C ILE A 63 14.42 2.17 -3.05
N GLY A 64 13.28 2.71 -2.63
CA GLY A 64 12.31 2.03 -1.76
C GLY A 64 11.10 1.52 -2.54
N TRP A 65 10.67 0.28 -2.28
CA TRP A 65 9.36 -0.20 -2.68
C TRP A 65 8.34 0.25 -1.64
N ASN A 66 7.59 1.29 -1.96
CA ASN A 66 6.76 2.03 -1.02
C ASN A 66 5.27 1.87 -1.31
N THR A 67 4.46 1.75 -0.25
CA THR A 67 3.03 2.03 -0.33
C THR A 67 2.80 3.50 -0.68
N ASN A 68 1.57 3.85 -1.02
CA ASN A 68 1.18 5.23 -1.27
C ASN A 68 1.44 6.15 -0.06
N LEU A 69 1.18 5.70 1.18
CA LEU A 69 1.48 6.48 2.38
C LEU A 69 2.99 6.64 2.58
N ALA A 70 3.77 5.57 2.45
CA ALA A 70 5.23 5.62 2.59
C ALA A 70 5.88 6.53 1.53
N PHE A 71 5.38 6.50 0.29
CA PHE A 71 5.81 7.45 -0.74
C PHE A 71 5.50 8.90 -0.37
N LEU A 72 4.31 9.19 0.15
CA LEU A 72 3.97 10.53 0.62
C LEU A 72 4.87 10.98 1.77
N GLN A 73 5.10 10.12 2.75
CA GLN A 73 6.02 10.41 3.86
C GLN A 73 7.43 10.71 3.35
N ALA A 74 7.97 9.85 2.47
CA ALA A 74 9.30 10.07 1.88
C ALA A 74 9.36 11.40 1.13
N THR A 75 8.32 11.76 0.37
CA THR A 75 8.24 13.00 -0.40
C THR A 75 8.15 14.21 0.52
N GLU A 76 7.25 14.21 1.51
CA GLU A 76 7.09 15.32 2.47
C GLU A 76 8.36 15.53 3.31
N TRP A 77 8.91 14.45 3.87
CA TRP A 77 10.06 14.54 4.77
C TRP A 77 11.37 14.86 4.05
N SER A 78 11.44 14.63 2.74
CA SER A 78 12.57 15.03 1.90
C SER A 78 12.43 16.45 1.32
N GLY A 79 11.30 17.14 1.54
CA GLY A 79 11.00 18.41 0.87
C GLY A 79 10.80 18.24 -0.64
N GLY A 80 10.19 17.13 -1.08
CA GLY A 80 9.87 16.86 -2.48
C GLY A 80 11.04 16.26 -3.29
N GLN A 81 12.12 15.83 -2.65
CA GLN A 81 13.32 15.35 -3.36
C GLN A 81 13.29 13.86 -3.72
N CYS A 82 12.37 13.10 -3.17
CA CYS A 82 12.11 11.71 -3.56
C CYS A 82 11.24 11.67 -4.81
N ALA A 83 11.62 10.87 -5.80
CA ALA A 83 10.90 10.76 -7.07
C ALA A 83 10.34 9.34 -7.26
N PRO A 84 9.08 9.21 -7.73
CA PRO A 84 8.53 7.91 -8.12
C PRO A 84 9.12 7.53 -9.49
N ILE A 85 9.49 6.27 -9.69
CA ILE A 85 10.15 5.81 -10.92
C ILE A 85 9.50 4.63 -11.63
N ALA A 86 8.79 3.77 -10.93
CA ALA A 86 8.01 2.66 -11.51
C ALA A 86 6.92 2.20 -10.54
N MET A 87 5.88 1.56 -11.06
CA MET A 87 4.81 0.94 -10.27
C MET A 87 4.29 -0.33 -10.96
N ARG A 88 3.53 -1.16 -10.24
CA ARG A 88 2.84 -2.30 -10.83
C ARG A 88 1.62 -1.83 -11.62
N ASP A 89 1.30 -2.53 -12.71
CA ASP A 89 0.05 -2.31 -13.44
C ASP A 89 -1.20 -2.57 -12.59
N THR A 90 -1.09 -3.42 -11.58
CA THR A 90 -2.16 -3.77 -10.62
C THR A 90 -2.34 -2.75 -9.49
N ASP A 91 -1.43 -1.79 -9.34
CA ASP A 91 -1.55 -0.70 -8.36
C ASP A 91 -2.33 0.51 -8.88
N ILE A 92 -2.83 0.45 -10.10
CA ILE A 92 -3.59 1.53 -10.73
C ILE A 92 -5.08 1.34 -10.45
N GLY A 93 -5.73 2.42 -10.00
CA GLY A 93 -7.18 2.48 -9.91
C GLY A 93 -7.79 1.72 -8.73
N TRP A 94 -7.04 1.52 -7.66
CA TRP A 94 -7.60 0.99 -6.41
C TRP A 94 -8.70 1.90 -5.89
N ARG A 95 -9.63 1.30 -5.15
CA ARG A 95 -10.75 2.00 -4.52
C ARG A 95 -10.91 1.53 -3.08
N THR A 96 -11.37 2.40 -2.21
CA THR A 96 -11.96 2.00 -0.95
C THR A 96 -13.40 1.57 -1.20
N LYS A 97 -13.80 0.49 -0.58
CA LYS A 97 -15.19 0.02 -0.55
C LYS A 97 -15.70 0.01 0.88
N ILE A 98 -16.95 0.42 1.05
CA ILE A 98 -17.69 0.19 2.29
C ILE A 98 -18.64 -0.97 2.02
N VAL A 99 -18.52 -2.01 2.85
CA VAL A 99 -19.31 -3.25 2.73
C VAL A 99 -20.10 -3.47 4.01
N ALA A 100 -21.29 -4.04 3.90
CA ALA A 100 -22.18 -4.34 5.02
C ALA A 100 -22.77 -5.75 4.90
N ALA A 101 -23.39 -6.25 5.96
CA ALA A 101 -24.11 -7.51 5.91
C ALA A 101 -25.34 -7.39 4.99
N ALA A 102 -25.54 -8.37 4.10
CA ALA A 102 -26.70 -8.41 3.22
C ALA A 102 -28.00 -8.52 4.03
N GLY A 103 -28.98 -7.66 3.73
CA GLY A 103 -30.26 -7.60 4.48
C GLY A 103 -30.11 -7.04 5.91
N GLY A 104 -28.94 -6.47 6.23
CA GLY A 104 -28.69 -5.79 7.49
C GLY A 104 -29.23 -4.36 7.52
N PRO A 105 -28.97 -3.61 8.61
CA PRO A 105 -29.55 -2.29 8.83
C PRO A 105 -28.81 -1.15 8.08
N VAL A 106 -27.84 -1.44 7.26
CA VAL A 106 -27.02 -0.46 6.50
C VAL A 106 -27.03 -0.89 5.04
N GLU A 107 -27.76 -0.11 4.21
CA GLU A 107 -27.87 -0.34 2.76
C GLU A 107 -27.19 0.78 1.95
N SER A 108 -26.85 1.89 2.62
CA SER A 108 -26.22 3.06 2.01
C SER A 108 -25.40 3.83 3.03
N LEU A 109 -24.59 4.83 2.59
CA LEU A 109 -23.87 5.73 3.50
C LEU A 109 -24.81 6.53 4.41
N ALA A 110 -26.03 6.83 3.97
CA ALA A 110 -27.01 7.57 4.78
C ALA A 110 -27.40 6.81 6.06
N ASP A 111 -27.35 5.48 6.02
CA ASP A 111 -27.70 4.63 7.16
C ASP A 111 -26.59 4.54 8.21
N MET A 112 -25.40 5.07 7.92
CA MET A 112 -24.25 5.02 8.82
C MET A 112 -24.37 5.88 10.08
N GLN A 113 -25.40 6.72 10.18
CA GLN A 113 -25.62 7.55 11.37
C GLN A 113 -25.83 6.70 12.63
N GLY A 114 -24.98 6.90 13.64
CA GLY A 114 -25.01 6.15 14.90
C GLY A 114 -24.43 4.72 14.83
N LYS A 115 -23.94 4.30 13.66
CA LYS A 115 -23.44 2.94 13.40
C LYS A 115 -21.96 2.77 13.75
N VAL A 116 -21.50 1.51 13.69
CA VAL A 116 -20.11 1.11 13.90
C VAL A 116 -19.48 0.74 12.56
N LEU A 117 -18.41 1.44 12.17
CA LEU A 117 -17.57 1.12 11.02
C LEU A 117 -16.32 0.38 11.46
N ALA A 118 -16.12 -0.83 10.98
CA ALA A 118 -14.85 -1.54 11.10
C ALA A 118 -13.84 -0.97 10.10
N LEU A 119 -12.65 -0.64 10.59
CA LEU A 119 -11.53 -0.08 9.80
C LEU A 119 -10.32 -1.01 9.96
N GLY A 120 -9.52 -1.12 8.92
CA GLY A 120 -8.20 -1.76 9.00
C GLY A 120 -7.21 -0.99 9.87
N SER A 121 -5.91 -1.35 9.77
CA SER A 121 -4.84 -0.66 10.47
C SER A 121 -4.87 0.84 10.20
N ARG A 122 -4.65 1.62 11.26
CA ARG A 122 -4.75 3.09 11.20
C ARG A 122 -3.85 3.74 10.15
N ASP A 123 -2.75 3.10 9.80
CA ASP A 123 -1.78 3.50 8.76
C ASP A 123 -2.08 2.92 7.37
N SER A 124 -3.17 2.18 7.21
CA SER A 124 -3.61 1.68 5.91
C SER A 124 -4.26 2.80 5.09
N GLY A 125 -3.69 3.10 3.92
CA GLY A 125 -4.25 4.09 2.99
C GLY A 125 -5.67 3.74 2.55
N HIS A 126 -5.90 2.48 2.18
CA HIS A 126 -7.15 2.00 1.58
C HIS A 126 -8.21 1.55 2.59
N ALA A 127 -7.81 1.07 3.77
CA ALA A 127 -8.74 0.49 4.75
C ALA A 127 -8.97 1.38 5.99
N ALA A 128 -8.28 2.53 6.11
CA ALA A 128 -8.44 3.45 7.23
C ALA A 128 -8.34 4.94 6.84
N ILE A 129 -7.21 5.39 6.26
CA ILE A 129 -6.93 6.81 6.04
C ILE A 129 -7.91 7.43 5.03
N LEU A 130 -8.00 6.85 3.83
CA LEU A 130 -8.90 7.32 2.78
C LEU A 130 -10.38 7.09 3.11
N PRO A 131 -10.81 5.93 3.67
CA PRO A 131 -12.18 5.74 4.09
C PRO A 131 -12.69 6.85 5.02
N VAL A 132 -11.94 7.18 6.08
CA VAL A 132 -12.31 8.27 7.02
C VAL A 132 -12.43 9.61 6.29
N HIS A 133 -11.47 9.91 5.39
CA HIS A 133 -11.50 11.12 4.59
C HIS A 133 -12.72 11.20 3.67
N PHE A 134 -12.99 10.15 2.91
CA PHE A 134 -14.11 10.12 1.98
C PHE A 134 -15.47 10.20 2.73
N LEU A 135 -15.62 9.49 3.84
CA LEU A 135 -16.83 9.56 4.65
C LEU A 135 -17.05 10.97 5.19
N GLU A 136 -15.98 11.66 5.61
CA GLU A 136 -16.07 13.05 6.07
C GLU A 136 -16.58 14.00 4.97
N THR A 137 -16.17 13.78 3.70
CA THR A 137 -16.70 14.57 2.57
C THR A 137 -18.19 14.33 2.28
N HIS A 138 -18.74 13.22 2.79
CA HIS A 138 -20.16 12.87 2.76
C HIS A 138 -20.90 13.27 4.07
N GLY A 139 -20.26 14.06 4.94
CA GLY A 139 -20.87 14.51 6.20
C GLY A 139 -20.82 13.48 7.34
N LEU A 140 -20.15 12.34 7.13
CA LEU A 140 -19.97 11.28 8.12
C LEU A 140 -18.64 11.46 8.84
N VAL A 141 -18.68 11.97 10.08
CA VAL A 141 -17.48 12.31 10.87
C VAL A 141 -17.25 11.27 11.96
N GLU A 142 -16.06 10.67 11.97
CA GLU A 142 -15.65 9.70 12.98
C GLU A 142 -15.78 10.26 14.40
N GLY A 143 -16.35 9.49 15.31
CA GLY A 143 -16.59 9.87 16.70
C GLY A 143 -17.76 10.83 16.91
N LYS A 144 -18.40 11.32 15.84
CA LYS A 144 -19.59 12.21 15.91
C LYS A 144 -20.82 11.55 15.29
N THR A 145 -20.72 11.18 14.00
CA THR A 145 -21.84 10.58 13.26
C THR A 145 -21.81 9.08 13.25
N TYR A 146 -20.62 8.48 13.30
CA TYR A 146 -20.41 7.03 13.46
C TYR A 146 -19.27 6.76 14.44
N ARG A 147 -19.18 5.53 14.94
CA ARG A 147 -18.06 5.05 15.77
C ARG A 147 -17.20 4.13 14.92
N SER A 148 -15.87 4.17 15.11
CA SER A 148 -14.95 3.22 14.47
C SER A 148 -14.59 2.08 15.41
N LEU A 149 -14.41 0.89 14.82
CA LEU A 149 -13.76 -0.27 15.43
C LEU A 149 -12.52 -0.57 14.59
N ARG A 150 -11.31 -0.33 15.12
CA ARG A 150 -10.05 -0.45 14.38
C ARG A 150 -9.34 -1.75 14.68
N PHE A 151 -8.69 -2.29 13.65
CA PHE A 151 -7.89 -3.51 13.71
C PHE A 151 -6.47 -3.20 13.28
N ASP A 152 -5.59 -2.97 14.25
CA ASP A 152 -4.18 -2.58 14.01
C ASP A 152 -3.24 -3.78 13.83
N SER A 153 -3.73 -4.93 13.33
CA SER A 153 -2.95 -6.15 13.09
C SER A 153 -1.84 -5.98 12.04
N ASP A 154 -1.99 -4.98 11.17
CA ASP A 154 -1.03 -4.63 10.11
C ASP A 154 -0.25 -3.34 10.39
N LEU A 155 -0.22 -2.85 11.63
CA LEU A 155 0.45 -1.60 11.97
C LEU A 155 1.94 -1.64 11.59
N GLY A 156 2.41 -0.58 10.91
CA GLY A 156 3.75 -0.51 10.31
C GLY A 156 3.87 -1.20 8.95
N LYS A 157 2.82 -1.93 8.52
CA LYS A 157 2.74 -2.63 7.21
C LYS A 157 1.77 -1.97 6.25
N HIS A 158 1.11 -0.89 6.65
CA HIS A 158 0.16 -0.10 5.88
C HIS A 158 -1.01 -0.90 5.28
N GLY A 159 -1.37 -2.04 5.90
CA GLY A 159 -2.42 -2.93 5.43
C GLY A 159 -1.99 -3.99 4.42
N ASP A 160 -0.72 -4.07 4.04
CA ASP A 160 -0.23 -4.96 2.97
C ASP A 160 -0.39 -6.47 3.26
N THR A 161 -0.54 -6.87 4.51
CA THR A 161 -0.84 -8.27 4.84
C THR A 161 -2.29 -8.64 4.54
N GLY A 162 -3.20 -7.66 4.54
CA GLY A 162 -4.65 -7.85 4.45
C GLY A 162 -5.27 -8.43 5.73
N THR A 163 -4.50 -8.66 6.79
CA THR A 163 -5.00 -9.26 8.05
C THR A 163 -5.99 -8.34 8.73
N SER A 164 -5.71 -7.05 8.77
CA SER A 164 -6.62 -6.05 9.36
C SER A 164 -7.95 -5.92 8.59
N GLU A 165 -7.93 -6.12 7.27
CA GLU A 165 -9.15 -6.14 6.45
C GLU A 165 -9.98 -7.42 6.71
N VAL A 166 -9.32 -8.59 6.89
CA VAL A 166 -9.98 -9.82 7.32
C VAL A 166 -10.66 -9.63 8.67
N ASP A 167 -9.97 -8.99 9.64
CA ASP A 167 -10.53 -8.73 10.96
C ASP A 167 -11.71 -7.77 10.92
N ALA A 168 -11.63 -6.72 10.07
CA ALA A 168 -12.72 -5.78 9.85
C ALA A 168 -13.94 -6.48 9.21
N LEU A 169 -13.71 -7.33 8.21
CA LEU A 169 -14.76 -8.10 7.56
C LEU A 169 -15.47 -9.07 8.53
N ARG A 170 -14.68 -9.78 9.35
CA ARG A 170 -15.20 -10.67 10.40
C ARG A 170 -16.03 -9.91 11.42
N ALA A 171 -15.65 -8.68 11.77
CA ALA A 171 -16.44 -7.86 12.69
C ALA A 171 -17.86 -7.60 12.17
N VAL A 172 -18.03 -7.44 10.85
CA VAL A 172 -19.36 -7.31 10.22
C VAL A 172 -20.11 -8.65 10.27
N LEU A 173 -19.47 -9.74 9.89
CA LEU A 173 -20.10 -11.07 9.88
C LEU A 173 -20.54 -11.52 11.30
N ASP A 174 -19.77 -11.13 12.32
CA ASP A 174 -20.05 -11.43 13.72
C ASP A 174 -21.03 -10.43 14.39
N GLY A 175 -21.49 -9.40 13.66
CA GLY A 175 -22.40 -8.35 14.18
C GLY A 175 -21.75 -7.39 15.17
N ARG A 176 -20.40 -7.32 15.24
CA ARG A 176 -19.65 -6.38 16.06
C ARG A 176 -19.51 -4.99 15.41
N ALA A 177 -19.65 -4.94 14.09
CA ALA A 177 -19.70 -3.73 13.30
C ALA A 177 -20.86 -3.80 12.31
N ASP A 178 -21.40 -2.64 11.93
CA ASP A 178 -22.51 -2.54 10.98
C ASP A 178 -21.99 -2.52 9.52
N ALA A 179 -20.78 -2.03 9.30
CA ALA A 179 -20.09 -2.00 8.01
C ALA A 179 -18.58 -2.09 8.20
N ALA A 180 -17.84 -2.37 7.12
CA ALA A 180 -16.37 -2.37 7.09
C ALA A 180 -15.85 -1.59 5.89
N ALA A 181 -14.69 -0.94 6.08
CA ALA A 181 -13.92 -0.33 5.00
C ALA A 181 -12.79 -1.26 4.56
N ILE A 182 -12.71 -1.54 3.27
CA ILE A 182 -11.72 -2.44 2.66
C ILE A 182 -11.25 -1.90 1.30
N GLY A 183 -10.11 -2.39 0.83
CA GLY A 183 -9.62 -2.09 -0.52
C GLY A 183 -10.31 -2.94 -1.60
N SER A 184 -10.42 -2.42 -2.82
CA SER A 184 -11.00 -3.16 -3.94
C SER A 184 -10.27 -4.48 -4.24
N PRO A 185 -8.91 -4.60 -4.20
CA PRO A 185 -8.26 -5.88 -4.40
C PRO A 185 -8.58 -6.91 -3.32
N PHE A 186 -8.78 -6.47 -2.07
CA PHE A 186 -9.21 -7.37 -1.01
C PHE A 186 -10.67 -7.83 -1.23
N TRP A 187 -11.57 -6.92 -1.66
CA TRP A 187 -12.94 -7.27 -1.99
C TRP A 187 -13.04 -8.35 -3.07
N ASP A 188 -12.20 -8.25 -4.11
CA ASP A 188 -12.13 -9.25 -5.18
C ASP A 188 -11.70 -10.63 -4.64
N ARG A 189 -10.81 -10.66 -3.64
CA ARG A 189 -10.36 -11.87 -2.95
C ARG A 189 -11.44 -12.49 -2.06
N VAL A 190 -12.35 -11.70 -1.48
CA VAL A 190 -13.40 -12.19 -0.58
C VAL A 190 -14.20 -13.32 -1.21
N GLY A 191 -14.61 -13.14 -2.47
CA GLY A 191 -15.33 -14.18 -3.23
C GLY A 191 -14.42 -15.33 -3.70
N ALA A 192 -13.25 -14.98 -4.25
CA ALA A 192 -12.31 -15.96 -4.81
C ALA A 192 -11.73 -16.91 -3.75
N GLU A 193 -11.43 -16.42 -2.57
CA GLU A 193 -10.84 -17.17 -1.46
C GLU A 193 -11.91 -17.65 -0.45
N ARG A 194 -13.20 -17.36 -0.69
CA ARG A 194 -14.31 -17.73 0.20
C ARG A 194 -14.14 -17.23 1.63
N LEU A 195 -13.69 -16.00 1.79
CA LEU A 195 -13.47 -15.36 3.09
C LEU A 195 -14.79 -15.01 3.81
N ALA A 196 -15.92 -15.02 3.09
CA ALA A 196 -17.25 -14.86 3.61
C ALA A 196 -18.22 -15.84 2.90
N PRO A 197 -19.35 -16.22 3.52
CA PRO A 197 -20.41 -16.97 2.83
C PRO A 197 -20.91 -16.20 1.60
N ALA A 198 -21.23 -16.92 0.53
CA ALA A 198 -21.74 -16.30 -0.69
C ALA A 198 -23.01 -15.48 -0.40
N GLY A 199 -23.04 -14.24 -0.84
CA GLY A 199 -24.17 -13.33 -0.64
C GLY A 199 -24.35 -12.80 0.79
N ALA A 200 -23.42 -13.08 1.72
CA ALA A 200 -23.50 -12.58 3.10
C ALA A 200 -23.15 -11.08 3.22
N LEU A 201 -22.44 -10.54 2.24
CA LEU A 201 -21.98 -9.16 2.23
C LEU A 201 -22.41 -8.46 0.95
N VAL A 202 -22.65 -7.16 1.06
CA VAL A 202 -22.96 -6.26 -0.07
C VAL A 202 -22.07 -5.03 0.00
N GLU A 203 -21.64 -4.56 -1.16
CA GLU A 203 -21.02 -3.26 -1.31
C GLU A 203 -22.08 -2.17 -1.24
N ILE A 204 -21.93 -1.21 -0.33
CA ILE A 204 -22.86 -0.10 -0.15
C ILE A 204 -22.30 1.23 -0.67
N TRP A 205 -20.97 1.29 -0.88
CA TRP A 205 -20.31 2.46 -1.43
C TRP A 205 -18.91 2.14 -1.94
N THR A 206 -18.48 2.87 -2.97
CA THR A 206 -17.13 2.80 -3.54
C THR A 206 -16.57 4.20 -3.77
N SER A 207 -15.30 4.42 -3.44
CA SER A 207 -14.60 5.70 -3.61
C SER A 207 -14.23 5.97 -5.07
N GLU A 208 -13.81 7.24 -5.33
CA GLU A 208 -12.98 7.55 -6.48
C GLU A 208 -11.70 6.71 -6.49
N PRO A 209 -11.11 6.45 -7.67
CA PRO A 209 -9.90 5.64 -7.78
C PRO A 209 -8.68 6.39 -7.23
N PHE A 210 -7.73 5.61 -6.71
CA PHE A 210 -6.40 6.07 -6.35
C PHE A 210 -5.36 5.01 -6.70
N ASN A 211 -4.09 5.41 -6.79
CA ASN A 211 -3.01 4.48 -7.07
C ASN A 211 -2.27 4.09 -5.77
N HIS A 212 -1.60 2.94 -5.77
CA HIS A 212 -1.08 2.36 -4.54
C HIS A 212 0.45 2.35 -4.47
N CYS A 213 1.11 1.22 -4.74
CA CYS A 213 2.56 1.10 -4.51
C CYS A 213 3.41 1.63 -5.66
N MET A 214 4.63 2.10 -5.32
CA MET A 214 5.60 2.51 -6.32
C MET A 214 7.03 2.47 -5.82
N PHE A 215 7.96 2.26 -6.72
CA PHE A 215 9.37 2.50 -6.46
C PHE A 215 9.66 3.98 -6.33
N THR A 216 10.40 4.35 -5.28
CA THR A 216 10.72 5.74 -4.93
C THR A 216 12.22 5.89 -4.75
N THR A 217 12.84 6.86 -5.41
CA THR A 217 14.27 7.14 -5.25
C THR A 217 14.53 7.94 -3.97
N ARG A 218 15.71 7.75 -3.37
CA ARG A 218 16.20 8.67 -2.33
C ARG A 218 16.55 10.06 -2.92
N PRO A 219 16.65 11.10 -2.08
CA PRO A 219 17.19 12.37 -2.49
C PRO A 219 18.61 12.24 -3.08
N GLY A 220 18.85 12.90 -4.23
CA GLY A 220 20.16 12.94 -4.86
C GLY A 220 20.66 11.59 -5.41
N LEU A 221 19.78 10.62 -5.68
CA LEU A 221 20.17 9.44 -6.47
C LEU A 221 20.63 9.90 -7.85
N ASP A 222 21.75 9.34 -8.31
CA ASP A 222 22.21 9.55 -9.69
C ASP A 222 21.09 9.15 -10.68
N PRO A 223 20.61 10.09 -11.52
CA PRO A 223 19.53 9.81 -12.47
C PRO A 223 19.81 8.63 -13.40
N GLU A 224 21.09 8.39 -13.73
CA GLU A 224 21.49 7.26 -14.57
C GLU A 224 21.25 5.92 -13.87
N LEU A 225 21.47 5.83 -12.55
CA LEU A 225 21.15 4.60 -11.79
C LEU A 225 19.65 4.35 -11.77
N GLY A 226 18.85 5.40 -11.57
CA GLY A 226 17.38 5.29 -11.62
C GLY A 226 16.89 4.84 -13.00
N ARG A 227 17.44 5.41 -14.08
CA ARG A 227 17.10 5.03 -15.46
C ARG A 227 17.42 3.56 -15.73
N ARG A 228 18.62 3.11 -15.38
CA ARG A 228 19.04 1.71 -15.55
C ARG A 228 18.17 0.74 -14.75
N PHE A 229 17.75 1.14 -13.55
CA PHE A 229 16.83 0.32 -12.74
C PHE A 229 15.46 0.16 -13.43
N VAL A 230 14.90 1.25 -13.96
CA VAL A 230 13.63 1.22 -14.71
C VAL A 230 13.75 0.39 -15.98
N GLU A 231 14.84 0.55 -16.75
CA GLU A 231 15.10 -0.27 -17.95
C GLU A 231 15.19 -1.77 -17.62
N ALA A 232 15.81 -2.11 -16.49
CA ALA A 232 15.85 -3.50 -16.04
C ALA A 232 14.44 -4.02 -15.68
N LEU A 233 13.60 -3.21 -15.02
CA LEU A 233 12.20 -3.58 -14.75
C LEU A 233 11.40 -3.76 -16.06
N ASP A 234 11.56 -2.85 -17.02
CA ASP A 234 10.89 -2.90 -18.34
C ASP A 234 11.33 -4.13 -19.15
N GLY A 235 12.52 -4.67 -18.89
CA GLY A 235 13.03 -5.91 -19.48
C GLY A 235 12.32 -7.18 -18.98
N MET A 236 11.60 -7.12 -17.86
CA MET A 236 10.81 -8.26 -17.38
C MET A 236 9.57 -8.47 -18.25
N SER A 237 9.34 -9.70 -18.68
CA SER A 237 8.17 -10.06 -19.49
C SER A 237 7.38 -11.18 -18.83
N TYR A 238 6.06 -11.03 -18.74
CA TYR A 238 5.16 -12.08 -18.26
C TYR A 238 5.12 -13.31 -19.17
N ASP A 239 5.46 -13.14 -20.45
CA ASP A 239 5.54 -14.24 -21.41
C ASP A 239 6.82 -15.05 -21.27
N ASN A 240 7.83 -14.53 -20.59
CA ASN A 240 9.05 -15.25 -20.27
C ASN A 240 8.81 -16.20 -19.06
N PRO A 241 8.95 -17.53 -19.24
CA PRO A 241 8.76 -18.49 -18.13
C PRO A 241 9.69 -18.29 -16.95
N ALA A 242 10.88 -17.68 -17.14
CA ALA A 242 11.81 -17.38 -16.06
C ALA A 242 11.38 -16.17 -15.22
N HIS A 243 10.69 -15.18 -15.80
CA HIS A 243 10.24 -13.99 -15.11
C HIS A 243 8.87 -14.15 -14.45
N ARG A 244 7.98 -14.93 -15.09
CA ARG A 244 6.58 -15.08 -14.68
C ARG A 244 6.39 -15.42 -13.22
N PRO A 245 7.12 -16.39 -12.62
CA PRO A 245 6.92 -16.73 -11.21
C PRO A 245 7.16 -15.57 -10.24
N VAL A 246 8.13 -14.71 -10.55
CA VAL A 246 8.43 -13.52 -9.74
C VAL A 246 7.35 -12.47 -9.91
N LEU A 247 6.91 -12.21 -11.15
CA LEU A 247 5.86 -11.26 -11.47
C LEU A 247 4.51 -11.68 -10.84
N GLU A 248 4.16 -12.98 -10.92
CA GLU A 248 2.95 -13.53 -10.29
C GLU A 248 3.00 -13.44 -8.77
N ALA A 249 4.14 -13.76 -8.15
CA ALA A 249 4.31 -13.69 -6.71
C ALA A 249 4.21 -12.25 -6.18
N GLU A 250 4.70 -11.26 -6.95
CA GLU A 250 4.58 -9.83 -6.66
C GLU A 250 3.23 -9.24 -7.11
N GLY A 251 2.42 -10.01 -7.83
CA GLY A 251 1.05 -9.67 -8.18
C GLY A 251 0.91 -8.70 -9.37
N LEU A 252 1.82 -8.75 -10.36
CA LEU A 252 1.75 -7.89 -11.55
C LEU A 252 1.96 -8.70 -12.83
N ARG A 253 1.65 -8.08 -13.96
CA ARG A 253 2.03 -8.57 -15.29
C ARG A 253 3.14 -7.76 -15.92
N ARG A 254 3.20 -6.46 -15.62
CA ARG A 254 4.22 -5.55 -16.14
C ARG A 254 4.45 -4.38 -15.19
N TRP A 255 5.65 -3.86 -15.20
CA TRP A 255 5.98 -2.58 -14.60
C TRP A 255 5.50 -1.45 -15.53
N VAL A 256 5.06 -0.35 -14.93
CA VAL A 256 4.54 0.81 -15.67
C VAL A 256 5.09 2.10 -15.09
N LYS A 257 4.97 3.18 -15.86
CA LYS A 257 5.32 4.53 -15.40
C LYS A 257 4.43 4.92 -14.22
N PRO A 258 4.97 5.63 -13.22
CA PRO A 258 4.20 6.09 -12.08
C PRO A 258 3.05 7.00 -12.49
N GLN A 259 1.91 6.82 -11.85
CA GLN A 259 0.73 7.67 -11.96
C GLN A 259 0.33 8.11 -10.55
N LEU A 260 -0.04 9.38 -10.38
CA LEU A 260 -0.30 9.99 -9.07
C LEU A 260 -1.80 10.28 -8.83
N ASP A 261 -2.69 9.58 -9.55
CA ASP A 261 -4.13 9.72 -9.35
C ASP A 261 -4.50 9.32 -7.92
N GLY A 262 -5.36 10.15 -7.28
CA GLY A 262 -5.77 9.98 -5.89
C GLY A 262 -4.75 10.43 -4.83
N TYR A 263 -3.51 10.74 -5.19
CA TYR A 263 -2.49 11.16 -4.21
C TYR A 263 -2.79 12.50 -3.54
N ALA A 264 -3.50 13.41 -4.21
CA ALA A 264 -3.94 14.67 -3.60
C ALA A 264 -4.91 14.41 -2.43
N SER A 265 -5.88 13.51 -2.62
CA SER A 265 -6.83 13.10 -1.58
C SER A 265 -6.12 12.38 -0.43
N LEU A 266 -5.20 11.48 -0.74
CA LEU A 266 -4.41 10.77 0.28
C LEU A 266 -3.53 11.74 1.08
N ARG A 267 -2.88 12.72 0.44
CA ARG A 267 -2.09 13.76 1.12
C ARG A 267 -2.96 14.58 2.08
N ALA A 268 -4.14 15.03 1.62
CA ALA A 268 -5.08 15.77 2.45
C ALA A 268 -5.57 14.93 3.64
N ALA A 269 -5.89 13.65 3.41
CA ALA A 269 -6.32 12.71 4.43
C ALA A 269 -5.23 12.42 5.46
N ALA A 270 -4.03 12.04 4.99
CA ALA A 270 -2.88 11.71 5.82
C ALA A 270 -2.39 12.93 6.63
N GLY A 271 -2.38 14.12 6.03
CA GLY A 271 -2.02 15.37 6.72
C GLY A 271 -2.97 15.68 7.86
N ARG A 272 -4.29 15.62 7.64
CA ARG A 272 -5.29 15.85 8.70
C ARG A 272 -5.23 14.83 9.83
N GLN A 273 -4.85 13.59 9.53
CA GLN A 273 -4.73 12.51 10.51
C GLN A 273 -3.33 12.42 11.13
N GLY A 274 -2.41 13.36 10.84
CA GLY A 274 -1.10 13.47 11.46
C GLY A 274 -0.05 12.47 10.96
N PHE A 275 -0.30 11.77 9.83
CA PHE A 275 0.64 10.78 9.28
C PHE A 275 1.81 11.41 8.51
N LEU A 276 1.72 12.70 8.13
CA LEU A 276 2.80 13.40 7.42
C LEU A 276 3.72 14.16 8.36
N GLU A 277 3.42 14.21 9.66
CA GLU A 277 4.33 14.75 10.66
C GLU A 277 5.50 13.79 10.86
N ARG A 278 6.73 14.31 10.69
CA ARG A 278 7.94 13.50 10.92
C ARG A 278 8.09 13.22 12.40
N ARG A 279 7.96 11.96 12.78
CA ARG A 279 8.24 11.50 14.15
C ARG A 279 9.67 10.98 14.22
N PRO A 280 10.46 11.28 15.27
CA PRO A 280 11.71 10.58 15.50
C PRO A 280 11.44 9.09 15.70
N LEU A 281 12.24 8.26 15.06
CA LEU A 281 12.26 6.79 15.26
C LEU A 281 12.88 6.46 16.60
#